data_e92b5bab750670af6af0e1ffd96a8717
#
_entry.id   e92b5bab750670af6af0e1ffd96a8717
#
_cell.length_a   1.000
_cell.length_b   1.000
_cell.length_c   1.000
_cell.angle_alpha   90.00
_cell.angle_beta   90.00
_cell.angle_gamma   90.00
#
_symmetry.space_group_name_H-M   'P 1'
#
loop_
_entity.id
_entity.type
_entity.pdbx_description
1 polymer ?
#
loop_
_entity_poly.entity_id
_entity_poly.type
_entity_poly.pdbx_seq_one_letter_code
_entity_poly.pdbx_strand_id
1 'polypeptide(L)'
;MSENKYFEQFGQPFPVSDVSWRLQFVSKEKLQGIAVPYLDARAVADRLDAVVGQNNWKDEYTPWHNCNVEGKQKSSQLCTLYIYDDDKKEWIGKTDGAEDTDIEPVKGGISDAFKRAAVRWNIGRYL
;
A
#
# COMPACT_ATOMS: atom_id res chain seq x y z
N MET A 1 -22.00 -3.55 -16.43
CA MET A 1 -21.22 -3.74 -15.22
C MET A 1 -20.05 -2.78 -15.18
N SER A 2 -19.95 -2.08 -14.11
CA SER A 2 -18.89 -1.08 -14.01
C SER A 2 -17.64 -1.70 -13.40
N GLU A 3 -16.72 -2.08 -14.25
CA GLU A 3 -15.39 -2.38 -13.78
C GLU A 3 -14.63 -1.08 -13.58
N ASN A 4 -13.61 -1.12 -12.75
CA ASN A 4 -12.71 -0.01 -12.60
C ASN A 4 -12.02 0.22 -13.95
N LYS A 5 -12.29 1.35 -14.59
CA LYS A 5 -11.75 1.62 -15.92
C LYS A 5 -10.24 1.76 -15.93
N TYR A 6 -9.62 1.92 -14.76
CA TYR A 6 -8.17 2.04 -14.65
C TYR A 6 -7.51 0.74 -14.22
N PHE A 7 -8.30 -0.34 -14.06
CA PHE A 7 -7.81 -1.58 -13.47
C PHE A 7 -6.58 -2.12 -14.19
N GLU A 8 -6.63 -2.18 -15.51
CA GLU A 8 -5.48 -2.69 -16.28
C GLU A 8 -4.27 -1.78 -16.19
N GLN A 9 -4.46 -0.48 -16.23
CA GLN A 9 -3.35 0.47 -16.16
C GLN A 9 -2.71 0.43 -14.77
N PHE A 10 -3.50 0.35 -13.72
CA PHE A 10 -2.96 0.22 -12.36
C PHE A 10 -2.21 -1.09 -12.20
N GLY A 11 -2.65 -2.15 -12.85
CA GLY A 11 -2.07 -3.49 -12.68
C GLY A 11 -0.83 -3.77 -13.51
N GLN A 12 -0.38 -2.83 -14.33
CA GLN A 12 0.81 -3.05 -15.13
C GLN A 12 2.04 -3.29 -14.25
N PRO A 13 2.93 -4.19 -14.65
CA PRO A 13 4.16 -4.41 -13.89
C PRO A 13 4.97 -3.13 -13.76
N PHE A 14 5.66 -3.00 -12.62
CA PHE A 14 6.57 -1.88 -12.39
C PHE A 14 7.93 -2.21 -12.99
N PRO A 15 8.70 -1.19 -13.42
CA PRO A 15 10.08 -1.43 -13.83
C PRO A 15 10.86 -2.12 -12.71
N VAL A 16 11.78 -3.00 -13.08
CA VAL A 16 12.58 -3.72 -12.09
C VAL A 16 13.28 -2.76 -11.14
N SER A 17 13.68 -1.60 -11.63
CA SER A 17 14.34 -0.59 -10.80
C SER A 17 13.44 -0.02 -9.69
N ASP A 18 12.12 -0.14 -9.82
CA ASP A 18 11.17 0.34 -8.80
C ASP A 18 10.83 -0.74 -7.78
N VAL A 19 11.25 -1.98 -8.01
CA VAL A 19 10.97 -3.09 -7.10
C VAL A 19 12.18 -3.30 -6.21
N SER A 20 11.94 -3.28 -4.91
CA SER A 20 12.98 -3.54 -3.91
C SER A 20 12.75 -4.92 -3.30
N TRP A 21 13.76 -5.43 -2.63
CA TRP A 21 13.71 -6.74 -2.01
C TRP A 21 14.11 -6.61 -0.55
N ARG A 22 13.43 -7.34 0.32
CA ARG A 22 13.82 -7.40 1.72
C ARG A 22 13.76 -8.84 2.19
N LEU A 23 14.57 -9.14 3.21
CA LEU A 23 14.54 -10.45 3.84
C LEU A 23 13.39 -10.49 4.83
N GLN A 24 12.47 -11.42 4.63
CA GLN A 24 11.37 -11.63 5.53
C GLN A 24 11.77 -12.61 6.64
N PHE A 25 12.65 -13.52 6.32
CA PHE A 25 13.08 -14.58 7.24
C PHE A 25 14.53 -14.92 6.96
N VAL A 26 15.32 -15.10 8.03
CA VAL A 26 16.70 -15.54 7.93
C VAL A 26 16.89 -16.68 8.94
N SER A 27 17.48 -17.79 8.49
CA SER A 27 17.75 -18.92 9.38
C SER A 27 18.71 -18.54 10.51
N LYS A 28 18.72 -19.32 11.60
CA LYS A 28 19.60 -19.03 12.73
C LYS A 28 21.07 -19.00 12.34
N GLU A 29 21.46 -19.82 11.39
CA GLU A 29 22.84 -19.84 10.89
C GLU A 29 23.08 -18.80 9.82
N LYS A 30 22.06 -18.02 9.45
CA LYS A 30 22.15 -17.00 8.42
C LYS A 30 22.60 -17.54 7.06
N LEU A 31 22.33 -18.83 6.82
CA LEU A 31 22.68 -19.48 5.57
C LEU A 31 21.55 -19.40 4.53
N GLN A 32 20.32 -19.18 4.98
CA GLN A 32 19.16 -19.11 4.10
C GLN A 32 18.22 -18.03 4.58
N GLY A 33 17.50 -17.45 3.65
CA GLY A 33 16.48 -16.46 3.94
C GLY A 33 15.47 -16.41 2.81
N ILE A 34 14.35 -15.75 3.05
CA ILE A 34 13.32 -15.54 2.06
C ILE A 34 13.32 -14.05 1.71
N ALA A 35 13.60 -13.75 0.45
CA ALA A 35 13.53 -12.38 -0.05
C ALA A 35 12.16 -12.17 -0.69
N VAL A 36 11.49 -11.09 -0.30
CA VAL A 36 10.18 -10.74 -0.84
C VAL A 36 10.26 -9.40 -1.57
N PRO A 37 9.60 -9.29 -2.72
CA PRO A 37 9.58 -8.03 -3.46
C PRO A 37 8.61 -7.05 -2.83
N TYR A 38 8.92 -5.76 -2.92
CA TYR A 38 8.02 -4.72 -2.47
C TYR A 38 8.22 -3.43 -3.26
N LEU A 39 7.21 -2.57 -3.22
CA LEU A 39 7.26 -1.26 -3.82
C LEU A 39 7.31 -0.20 -2.73
N ASP A 40 8.05 0.88 -3.00
CA ASP A 40 7.98 2.06 -2.14
C ASP A 40 6.65 2.77 -2.34
N ALA A 41 6.20 3.46 -1.30
CA ALA A 41 5.00 4.28 -1.40
C ALA A 41 5.13 5.32 -2.52
N ARG A 42 6.33 5.83 -2.77
CA ARG A 42 6.56 6.78 -3.85
C ARG A 42 6.24 6.19 -5.22
N ALA A 43 6.66 4.94 -5.47
CA ALA A 43 6.37 4.28 -6.74
C ALA A 43 4.87 4.12 -6.93
N VAL A 44 4.15 3.80 -5.87
CA VAL A 44 2.69 3.68 -5.91
C VAL A 44 2.05 5.04 -6.22
N ALA A 45 2.49 6.10 -5.55
CA ALA A 45 1.96 7.45 -5.81
C ALA A 45 2.24 7.90 -7.23
N ASP A 46 3.43 7.60 -7.75
CA ASP A 46 3.77 7.93 -9.14
C ASP A 46 2.85 7.21 -10.13
N ARG A 47 2.51 5.96 -9.84
CA ARG A 47 1.56 5.22 -10.68
C ARG A 47 0.17 5.88 -10.64
N LEU A 48 -0.28 6.30 -9.46
CA LEU A 48 -1.56 7.01 -9.34
C LEU A 48 -1.54 8.31 -10.14
N ASP A 49 -0.46 9.08 -10.02
CA ASP A 49 -0.33 10.33 -10.77
C ASP A 49 -0.34 10.08 -12.28
N ALA A 50 0.33 9.03 -12.74
CA ALA A 50 0.43 8.74 -14.16
C ALA A 50 -0.89 8.27 -14.76
N VAL A 51 -1.68 7.52 -14.00
CA VAL A 51 -2.91 6.93 -14.53
C VAL A 51 -4.10 7.88 -14.41
N VAL A 52 -4.29 8.51 -13.26
CA VAL A 52 -5.48 9.35 -13.03
C VAL A 52 -5.16 10.84 -12.88
N GLY A 53 -3.91 11.19 -12.65
CA GLY A 53 -3.52 12.58 -12.41
C GLY A 53 -3.54 12.92 -10.93
N GLN A 54 -2.73 13.90 -10.55
CA GLN A 54 -2.53 14.27 -9.14
C GLN A 54 -3.81 14.72 -8.44
N ASN A 55 -4.75 15.29 -9.18
CA ASN A 55 -5.97 15.84 -8.58
C ASN A 55 -7.11 14.85 -8.52
N ASN A 56 -6.91 13.63 -9.01
CA ASN A 56 -7.98 12.64 -9.11
C ASN A 56 -7.78 11.43 -8.20
N TRP A 57 -6.89 11.55 -7.22
CA TRP A 57 -6.78 10.57 -6.16
C TRP A 57 -6.44 11.28 -4.85
N LYS A 58 -6.82 10.66 -3.76
CA LYS A 58 -6.47 11.16 -2.41
C LYS A 58 -6.48 10.02 -1.44
N ASP A 59 -5.79 10.19 -0.33
CA ASP A 59 -5.72 9.20 0.71
C ASP A 59 -6.09 9.83 2.05
N GLU A 60 -6.79 9.05 2.88
CA GLU A 60 -7.15 9.46 4.22
C GLU A 60 -6.76 8.35 5.20
N TYR A 61 -6.36 8.74 6.40
CA TYR A 61 -5.86 7.81 7.40
C TYR A 61 -6.66 7.95 8.68
N THR A 62 -6.97 6.80 9.30
CA THR A 62 -7.71 6.77 10.54
C THR A 62 -7.03 5.78 11.48
N PRO A 63 -6.71 6.17 12.72
CA PRO A 63 -6.25 5.20 13.72
C PRO A 63 -7.38 4.19 13.96
N TRP A 64 -7.03 2.92 13.95
CA TRP A 64 -8.06 1.90 14.07
C TRP A 64 -8.03 1.19 15.42
N HIS A 65 -6.85 0.84 15.88
CA HIS A 65 -6.75 -0.09 17.00
C HIS A 65 -5.43 0.08 17.73
N ASN A 66 -5.50 0.04 19.06
CA ASN A 66 -4.31 0.04 19.90
C ASN A 66 -4.30 -1.23 20.72
N CYS A 67 -3.17 -1.90 20.79
CA CYS A 67 -2.99 -3.07 21.62
C CYS A 67 -1.57 -3.15 22.15
N ASN A 68 -1.40 -3.89 23.25
CA ASN A 68 -0.08 -4.16 23.79
C ASN A 68 0.36 -5.55 23.33
N VAL A 69 1.53 -5.63 22.71
CA VAL A 69 2.13 -6.88 22.29
C VAL A 69 3.53 -6.92 22.89
N GLU A 70 3.77 -7.91 23.73
CA GLU A 70 5.08 -8.10 24.35
C GLU A 70 5.59 -6.84 25.08
N GLY A 71 4.68 -6.17 25.79
CA GLY A 71 5.03 -4.96 26.53
C GLY A 71 5.17 -3.70 25.69
N LYS A 72 4.94 -3.80 24.38
CA LYS A 72 4.96 -2.65 23.49
C LYS A 72 3.56 -2.33 23.04
N GLN A 73 3.25 -1.05 23.01
CA GLN A 73 1.97 -0.61 22.47
C GLN A 73 2.05 -0.55 20.96
N LYS A 74 1.16 -1.25 20.29
CA LYS A 74 1.05 -1.26 18.84
C LYS A 74 -0.27 -0.62 18.43
N SER A 75 -0.23 0.18 17.39
CA SER A 75 -1.41 0.79 16.81
C SER A 75 -1.60 0.30 15.39
N SER A 76 -2.84 0.32 14.93
CA SER A 76 -3.17 0.00 13.54
C SER A 76 -3.67 1.26 12.85
N GLN A 77 -3.36 1.38 11.56
CA GLN A 77 -3.82 2.49 10.73
C GLN A 77 -4.69 1.95 9.62
N LEU A 78 -5.77 2.67 9.33
CA LEU A 78 -6.56 2.43 8.13
C LEU A 78 -6.23 3.51 7.12
N CYS A 79 -6.02 3.09 5.88
CA CYS A 79 -5.91 4.01 4.75
C CYS A 79 -7.09 3.78 3.83
N THR A 80 -7.80 4.84 3.51
CA THR A 80 -8.79 4.82 2.44
C THR A 80 -8.19 5.55 1.26
N LEU A 81 -8.03 4.84 0.15
CA LEU A 81 -7.52 5.42 -1.08
C LEU A 81 -8.69 5.68 -2.01
N TYR A 82 -8.89 6.95 -2.33
CA TYR A 82 -10.00 7.40 -3.17
C TYR A 82 -9.51 7.70 -4.57
N ILE A 83 -10.29 7.26 -5.55
CA ILE A 83 -10.08 7.61 -6.95
C ILE A 83 -11.36 8.30 -7.43
N TYR A 84 -11.22 9.41 -8.14
CA TYR A 84 -12.37 10.09 -8.72
C TYR A 84 -12.84 9.36 -9.98
N ASP A 85 -14.11 9.02 -10.02
CA ASP A 85 -14.72 8.35 -11.18
C ASP A 85 -15.47 9.39 -12.02
N ASP A 86 -14.94 9.67 -13.20
CA ASP A 86 -15.51 10.68 -14.10
C ASP A 86 -16.89 10.28 -14.60
N ASP A 87 -17.12 9.00 -14.78
CA ASP A 87 -18.39 8.51 -15.32
C ASP A 87 -19.52 8.66 -14.30
N LYS A 88 -19.23 8.35 -13.05
CA LYS A 88 -20.19 8.49 -11.95
C LYS A 88 -20.13 9.84 -11.28
N LYS A 89 -19.08 10.60 -11.54
CA LYS A 89 -18.83 11.91 -10.93
C LYS A 89 -18.82 11.83 -9.41
N GLU A 90 -18.11 10.83 -8.90
CA GLU A 90 -17.98 10.64 -7.45
C GLU A 90 -16.62 10.04 -7.10
N TRP A 91 -16.26 10.21 -5.84
CA TRP A 91 -15.06 9.60 -5.30
C TRP A 91 -15.39 8.19 -4.82
N ILE A 92 -14.60 7.22 -5.25
CA ILE A 92 -14.75 5.84 -4.82
C ILE A 92 -13.55 5.49 -3.94
N GLY A 93 -13.82 5.04 -2.73
CA GLY A 93 -12.77 4.71 -1.77
C GLY A 93 -12.66 3.23 -1.53
N LYS A 94 -11.43 2.75 -1.35
CA LYS A 94 -11.13 1.39 -0.91
C LYS A 94 -10.20 1.46 0.28
N THR A 95 -10.50 0.70 1.32
CA THR A 95 -9.82 0.80 2.60
C THR A 95 -9.08 -0.48 2.93
N ASP A 96 -7.87 -0.34 3.45
CA ASP A 96 -7.12 -1.44 4.02
C ASP A 96 -6.28 -0.90 5.18
N GLY A 97 -5.73 -1.79 5.98
CA GLY A 97 -5.02 -1.38 7.17
C GLY A 97 -3.72 -2.13 7.40
N ALA A 98 -2.90 -1.56 8.25
CA ALA A 98 -1.65 -2.17 8.66
C ALA A 98 -1.32 -1.74 10.08
N GLU A 99 -0.59 -2.60 10.79
CA GLU A 99 -0.06 -2.24 12.11
C GLU A 99 1.17 -1.35 11.97
N ASP A 100 1.44 -0.58 13.02
CA ASP A 100 2.68 0.18 13.10
C ASP A 100 3.87 -0.77 13.07
N THR A 101 4.93 -0.33 12.43
CA THR A 101 6.18 -1.11 12.38
C THR A 101 7.01 -0.86 13.63
N ASP A 102 7.98 -1.74 13.90
CA ASP A 102 8.88 -1.57 15.04
C ASP A 102 9.87 -0.42 14.84
N ILE A 103 10.16 -0.10 13.59
CA ILE A 103 11.07 1.00 13.22
C ILE A 103 10.20 2.11 12.64
N GLU A 104 10.24 3.30 13.23
CA GLU A 104 9.39 4.41 12.81
C GLU A 104 7.91 3.99 12.74
N PRO A 105 7.29 3.63 13.87
CA PRO A 105 5.97 2.99 13.86
C PRO A 105 4.89 3.75 13.09
N VAL A 106 4.75 5.05 13.31
CA VAL A 106 3.69 5.83 12.67
C VAL A 106 3.91 5.90 11.17
N LYS A 107 5.13 6.22 10.75
CA LYS A 107 5.47 6.34 9.34
C LYS A 107 5.34 5.01 8.62
N GLY A 108 5.82 3.93 9.26
CA GLY A 108 5.73 2.59 8.68
C GLY A 108 4.30 2.12 8.55
N GLY A 109 3.47 2.36 9.56
CA GLY A 109 2.06 1.97 9.52
C GLY A 109 1.29 2.70 8.43
N ILE A 110 1.53 4.00 8.27
CA ILE A 110 0.89 4.79 7.23
C ILE A 110 1.31 4.32 5.85
N SER A 111 2.62 4.14 5.63
CA SER A 111 3.13 3.68 4.35
C SER A 111 2.59 2.30 3.97
N ASP A 112 2.56 1.38 4.91
CA ASP A 112 2.05 0.03 4.67
C ASP A 112 0.54 0.05 4.40
N ALA A 113 -0.22 0.84 5.15
CA ALA A 113 -1.66 0.95 4.94
C ALA A 113 -1.96 1.51 3.55
N PHE A 114 -1.20 2.51 3.11
CA PHE A 114 -1.34 3.09 1.79
C PHE A 114 -1.07 2.05 0.69
N LYS A 115 0.01 1.31 0.80
CA LYS A 115 0.35 0.29 -0.19
C LYS A 115 -0.67 -0.84 -0.22
N ARG A 116 -1.22 -1.22 0.94
CA ARG A 116 -2.27 -2.25 1.00
C ARG A 116 -3.56 -1.75 0.36
N ALA A 117 -3.94 -0.50 0.62
CA ALA A 117 -5.12 0.08 -0.03
C ALA A 117 -4.93 0.14 -1.54
N ALA A 118 -3.72 0.46 -2.00
CA ALA A 118 -3.41 0.51 -3.42
C ALA A 118 -3.55 -0.87 -4.09
N VAL A 119 -3.21 -1.95 -3.39
CA VAL A 119 -3.40 -3.30 -3.91
C VAL A 119 -4.88 -3.57 -4.21
N ARG A 120 -5.78 -3.02 -3.44
CA ARG A 120 -7.22 -3.16 -3.68
C ARG A 120 -7.65 -2.46 -4.98
N TRP A 121 -6.83 -1.51 -5.45
CA TRP A 121 -6.98 -0.88 -6.75
C TRP A 121 -6.13 -1.55 -7.82
N ASN A 122 -5.57 -2.71 -7.55
CA ASN A 122 -4.73 -3.51 -8.46
C ASN A 122 -3.28 -3.02 -8.62
N ILE A 123 -2.87 -2.03 -7.86
CA ILE A 123 -1.50 -1.51 -7.96
C ILE A 123 -0.57 -2.42 -7.16
N GLY A 124 0.34 -3.08 -7.87
CA GLY A 124 1.30 -3.98 -7.23
C GLY A 124 0.72 -5.30 -6.75
N ARG A 125 -0.51 -5.62 -7.15
CA ARG A 125 -1.20 -6.83 -6.68
C ARG A 125 -0.49 -8.11 -7.10
N TYR A 126 0.25 -8.06 -8.19
CA TYR A 126 0.97 -9.23 -8.70
C TYR A 126 2.21 -9.61 -7.85
N LEU A 127 2.68 -8.73 -6.99
CA LEU A 127 3.88 -8.97 -6.17
C LEU A 127 3.61 -9.88 -4.98
#